data_0a28947518fa9da194941b4fc617f111
#
_entry.id   0a28947518fa9da194941b4fc617f111
#
_cell.length_a   1.000
_cell.length_b   1.000
_cell.length_c   1.000
_cell.angle_alpha   90.00
_cell.angle_beta   90.00
_cell.angle_gamma   90.00
#
_symmetry.space_group_name_H-M   'P 1'
#
loop_
_entity.id
_entity.type
_entity.pdbx_description
1 polymer ?
#
loop_
_entity_poly.entity_id
_entity_poly.type
_entity_poly.pdbx_seq_one_letter_code
_entity_poly.pdbx_strand_id
1 'polypeptide(L)'
;MRLRCAVLDDFQGVATEVADWSRLPVDVVPFREHIRDEDALAAALGDFDIVVTLRERVPFPGSLISRLPRLKLIVASGMRNSVIDYEAAKAHGVTVCGTASSSTPPVEMTWALILGLARGVVQESNALRQGGPWQSTLGADLHGARLGLLGLGKIGSRVAQVGLAFGMRVGAWSRNLTAERAAATGVELAASKEELLADSDFVSVHLALGERSRGLIGAPELALMKPTAYLVNTSRAAIVDQDALLAALRNRSIAGAGVDVFDVEPLPAGHPMRSAPRLLATPHLGYVSRGNYATYYGQAVENIEAYLAGSPVRQLP
;
A
#
# COMPACT_ATOMS: atom_id res chain seq x y z
N MET A 1 -33.68 13.88 12.31
CA MET A 1 -32.93 12.63 12.42
C MET A 1 -31.45 12.98 12.25
N ARG A 2 -30.55 12.48 13.10
CA ARG A 2 -29.12 12.76 12.97
C ARG A 2 -28.57 11.98 11.76
N LEU A 3 -27.66 12.57 10.98
CA LEU A 3 -27.03 11.85 9.87
C LEU A 3 -26.13 10.75 10.42
N ARG A 4 -26.00 9.64 9.69
CA ARG A 4 -25.14 8.50 10.08
C ARG A 4 -23.91 8.44 9.20
N CYS A 5 -22.76 8.30 9.82
CA CYS A 5 -21.46 8.19 9.16
C CYS A 5 -20.83 6.82 9.43
N ALA A 6 -20.62 6.02 8.40
CA ALA A 6 -19.85 4.79 8.48
C ALA A 6 -18.36 5.09 8.27
N VAL A 7 -17.49 4.57 9.14
CA VAL A 7 -16.04 4.58 8.94
C VAL A 7 -15.60 3.15 8.66
N LEU A 8 -15.22 2.84 7.42
CA LEU A 8 -14.92 1.49 6.98
C LEU A 8 -13.47 1.09 7.30
N ASP A 9 -13.28 -0.21 7.58
CA ASP A 9 -11.96 -0.84 7.77
C ASP A 9 -11.12 -0.21 8.90
N ASP A 10 -11.75 0.26 9.96
CA ASP A 10 -11.06 0.72 11.18
C ASP A 10 -10.56 -0.48 12.02
N PHE A 11 -9.68 -1.29 11.43
CA PHE A 11 -9.17 -2.53 12.04
C PHE A 11 -8.51 -2.31 13.40
N GLN A 12 -7.93 -1.15 13.63
CA GLN A 12 -7.26 -0.80 14.88
C GLN A 12 -8.23 -0.21 15.90
N GLY A 13 -9.44 0.21 15.48
CA GLY A 13 -10.44 0.85 16.33
C GLY A 13 -10.04 2.25 16.79
N VAL A 14 -9.26 2.98 15.98
CA VAL A 14 -8.67 4.27 16.37
C VAL A 14 -9.33 5.48 15.69
N ALA A 15 -10.27 5.27 14.77
CA ALA A 15 -10.85 6.36 13.98
C ALA A 15 -11.42 7.47 14.86
N THR A 16 -12.13 7.11 15.93
CA THR A 16 -12.75 8.06 16.87
C THR A 16 -11.78 8.63 17.92
N GLU A 17 -10.57 8.09 18.00
CA GLU A 17 -9.56 8.55 18.97
C GLU A 17 -8.59 9.57 18.36
N VAL A 18 -8.29 9.44 17.05
CA VAL A 18 -7.27 10.24 16.37
C VAL A 18 -7.82 11.53 15.75
N ALA A 19 -9.14 11.74 15.78
CA ALA A 19 -9.81 12.96 15.30
C ALA A 19 -11.00 13.30 16.19
N ASP A 20 -11.33 14.59 16.26
CA ASP A 20 -12.46 15.09 17.06
C ASP A 20 -13.76 15.08 16.25
N TRP A 21 -14.47 13.97 16.28
CA TRP A 21 -15.77 13.79 15.65
C TRP A 21 -16.93 14.46 16.42
N SER A 22 -16.71 14.88 17.68
CA SER A 22 -17.73 15.52 18.50
C SER A 22 -18.22 16.86 17.93
N ARG A 23 -17.42 17.48 17.07
CA ARG A 23 -17.74 18.70 16.33
C ARG A 23 -18.86 18.52 15.32
N LEU A 24 -19.16 17.28 14.93
CA LEU A 24 -20.12 17.00 13.87
C LEU A 24 -21.48 16.58 14.44
N PRO A 25 -22.60 17.06 13.87
CA PRO A 25 -23.95 16.62 14.23
C PRO A 25 -24.30 15.27 13.55
N VAL A 26 -23.39 14.29 13.58
CA VAL A 26 -23.55 12.97 12.95
C VAL A 26 -23.30 11.85 13.96
N ASP A 27 -23.90 10.69 13.71
CA ASP A 27 -23.63 9.47 14.47
C ASP A 27 -22.55 8.67 13.73
N VAL A 28 -21.38 8.55 14.32
CA VAL A 28 -20.21 7.87 13.73
C VAL A 28 -20.17 6.41 14.15
N VAL A 29 -20.14 5.51 13.19
CA VAL A 29 -20.12 4.06 13.41
C VAL A 29 -18.89 3.47 12.72
N PRO A 30 -17.84 3.09 13.46
CA PRO A 30 -16.67 2.42 12.89
C PRO A 30 -16.95 0.95 12.61
N PHE A 31 -16.58 0.49 11.41
CA PHE A 31 -16.58 -0.90 10.99
C PHE A 31 -15.15 -1.45 11.15
N ARG A 32 -14.97 -2.37 12.07
CA ARG A 32 -13.65 -2.96 12.40
C ARG A 32 -13.33 -4.20 11.58
N GLU A 33 -14.29 -4.71 10.82
CA GLU A 33 -14.13 -5.85 9.94
C GLU A 33 -14.39 -5.46 8.50
N HIS A 34 -13.66 -6.07 7.58
CA HIS A 34 -13.85 -5.85 6.16
C HIS A 34 -15.06 -6.61 5.63
N ILE A 35 -15.97 -5.90 4.97
CA ILE A 35 -17.12 -6.49 4.29
C ILE A 35 -16.77 -6.64 2.81
N ARG A 36 -16.49 -7.87 2.38
CA ARG A 36 -16.05 -8.15 1.01
C ARG A 36 -17.20 -8.28 0.03
N ASP A 37 -18.28 -8.91 0.48
CA ASP A 37 -19.46 -9.17 -0.34
C ASP A 37 -20.24 -7.88 -0.57
N GLU A 38 -20.56 -7.55 -1.85
CA GLU A 38 -21.26 -6.32 -2.20
C GLU A 38 -22.70 -6.28 -1.65
N ASP A 39 -23.39 -7.43 -1.60
CA ASP A 39 -24.75 -7.50 -1.07
C ASP A 39 -24.77 -7.25 0.43
N ALA A 40 -23.83 -7.86 1.15
CA ALA A 40 -23.64 -7.61 2.58
C ALA A 40 -23.23 -6.16 2.87
N LEU A 41 -22.37 -5.57 2.02
CA LEU A 41 -21.95 -4.18 2.16
C LEU A 41 -23.11 -3.22 1.90
N ALA A 42 -23.93 -3.46 0.86
CA ALA A 42 -25.11 -2.66 0.58
C ALA A 42 -26.14 -2.73 1.74
N ALA A 43 -26.36 -3.93 2.29
CA ALA A 43 -27.23 -4.12 3.44
C ALA A 43 -26.69 -3.39 4.69
N ALA A 44 -25.38 -3.46 4.93
CA ALA A 44 -24.75 -2.80 6.07
C ALA A 44 -24.77 -1.27 5.97
N LEU A 45 -24.65 -0.72 4.74
CA LEU A 45 -24.55 0.73 4.49
C LEU A 45 -25.89 1.41 4.14
N GLY A 46 -26.97 0.67 3.94
CA GLY A 46 -28.27 1.19 3.45
C GLY A 46 -28.84 2.35 4.26
N ASP A 47 -28.53 2.41 5.54
CA ASP A 47 -29.01 3.46 6.47
C ASP A 47 -28.00 4.60 6.70
N PHE A 48 -26.89 4.62 6.00
CA PHE A 48 -25.84 5.63 6.19
C PHE A 48 -25.93 6.73 5.14
N ASP A 49 -25.75 7.98 5.59
CA ASP A 49 -25.73 9.17 4.74
C ASP A 49 -24.32 9.52 4.29
N ILE A 50 -23.31 9.12 5.07
CA ILE A 50 -21.89 9.43 4.86
C ILE A 50 -21.06 8.16 5.01
N VAL A 51 -20.08 7.98 4.15
CA VAL A 51 -19.10 6.90 4.24
C VAL A 51 -17.69 7.47 4.20
N VAL A 52 -16.85 7.05 5.14
CA VAL A 52 -15.40 7.30 5.13
C VAL A 52 -14.70 5.99 4.80
N THR A 53 -13.93 5.97 3.72
CA THR A 53 -13.23 4.77 3.24
C THR A 53 -11.72 4.94 3.27
N LEU A 54 -11.00 3.85 3.62
CA LEU A 54 -9.55 3.83 3.70
C LEU A 54 -8.94 3.27 2.43
N ARG A 55 -8.22 4.12 1.69
CA ARG A 55 -7.52 3.77 0.46
C ARG A 55 -8.45 3.11 -0.57
N GLU A 56 -7.94 2.18 -1.33
CA GLU A 56 -8.66 1.43 -2.37
C GLU A 56 -9.14 0.05 -1.87
N ARG A 57 -9.46 -0.08 -0.55
CA ARG A 57 -9.85 -1.37 0.04
C ARG A 57 -11.27 -1.77 -0.29
N VAL A 58 -12.19 -0.83 -0.19
CA VAL A 58 -13.62 -1.06 -0.47
C VAL A 58 -13.96 -0.40 -1.80
N PRO A 59 -14.31 -1.18 -2.84
CA PRO A 59 -14.83 -0.65 -4.09
C PRO A 59 -16.21 -0.02 -3.91
N PHE A 60 -16.46 1.09 -4.61
CA PHE A 60 -17.76 1.73 -4.74
C PHE A 60 -18.14 1.83 -6.22
N PRO A 61 -18.47 0.68 -6.87
CA PRO A 61 -18.97 0.68 -8.24
C PRO A 61 -20.39 1.25 -8.32
N GLY A 62 -20.85 1.58 -9.52
CA GLY A 62 -22.22 2.06 -9.73
C GLY A 62 -23.29 1.10 -9.23
N SER A 63 -23.03 -0.22 -9.30
CA SER A 63 -23.91 -1.27 -8.75
C SER A 63 -24.16 -1.11 -7.24
N LEU A 64 -23.11 -0.78 -6.47
CA LEU A 64 -23.24 -0.54 -5.03
C LEU A 64 -23.89 0.82 -4.76
N ILE A 65 -23.40 1.90 -5.41
CA ILE A 65 -23.89 3.26 -5.16
C ILE A 65 -25.39 3.37 -5.39
N SER A 66 -25.93 2.76 -6.44
CA SER A 66 -27.35 2.74 -6.77
C SER A 66 -28.24 2.07 -5.70
N ARG A 67 -27.66 1.24 -4.84
CA ARG A 67 -28.33 0.52 -3.75
C ARG A 67 -28.23 1.24 -2.40
N LEU A 68 -27.59 2.40 -2.36
CA LEU A 68 -27.39 3.21 -1.15
C LEU A 68 -28.20 4.51 -1.24
N PRO A 69 -29.56 4.46 -1.10
CA PRO A 69 -30.45 5.60 -1.40
C PRO A 69 -30.27 6.78 -0.44
N ARG A 70 -29.64 6.57 0.71
CA ARG A 70 -29.36 7.63 1.70
C ARG A 70 -27.96 8.24 1.53
N LEU A 71 -27.08 7.59 0.79
CA LEU A 71 -25.68 8.04 0.65
C LEU A 71 -25.61 9.39 -0.04
N LYS A 72 -24.92 10.34 0.59
CA LYS A 72 -24.75 11.73 0.11
C LYS A 72 -23.30 12.13 -0.01
N LEU A 73 -22.43 11.54 0.80
CA LEU A 73 -21.01 11.89 0.85
C LEU A 73 -20.14 10.65 1.01
N ILE A 74 -19.13 10.52 0.17
CA ILE A 74 -18.01 9.59 0.35
C ILE A 74 -16.76 10.42 0.64
N VAL A 75 -16.05 10.11 1.73
CA VAL A 75 -14.72 10.67 2.02
C VAL A 75 -13.68 9.57 1.85
N ALA A 76 -12.84 9.71 0.84
CA ALA A 76 -11.77 8.77 0.54
C ALA A 76 -10.43 9.24 1.13
N SER A 77 -9.65 8.35 1.73
CA SER A 77 -8.29 8.68 2.14
C SER A 77 -7.36 8.76 0.93
N GLY A 78 -6.79 9.95 0.69
CA GLY A 78 -6.00 10.33 -0.49
C GLY A 78 -6.82 11.12 -1.51
N MET A 79 -6.11 11.87 -2.37
CA MET A 79 -6.71 12.70 -3.43
C MET A 79 -6.94 11.93 -4.74
N ARG A 80 -6.85 10.61 -4.72
CA ARG A 80 -7.15 9.71 -5.84
C ARG A 80 -7.63 8.38 -5.27
N ASN A 81 -8.70 7.87 -5.84
CA ASN A 81 -9.20 6.54 -5.51
C ASN A 81 -9.76 5.90 -6.79
N SER A 82 -9.10 4.85 -7.29
CA SER A 82 -9.43 4.20 -8.56
C SER A 82 -10.59 3.21 -8.47
N VAL A 83 -11.09 2.94 -7.27
CA VAL A 83 -12.17 1.96 -7.04
C VAL A 83 -13.52 2.62 -6.72
N ILE A 84 -13.60 3.96 -6.82
CA ILE A 84 -14.86 4.71 -6.74
C ILE A 84 -15.30 5.09 -8.15
N ASP A 85 -16.52 4.75 -8.51
CA ASP A 85 -17.16 5.19 -9.74
C ASP A 85 -17.69 6.62 -9.55
N TYR A 86 -16.89 7.62 -9.98
CA TYR A 86 -17.22 9.03 -9.82
C TYR A 86 -18.42 9.45 -10.65
N GLU A 87 -18.61 8.87 -11.85
CA GLU A 87 -19.75 9.18 -12.71
C GLU A 87 -21.06 8.65 -12.09
N ALA A 88 -21.03 7.43 -11.54
CA ALA A 88 -22.17 6.91 -10.83
C ALA A 88 -22.45 7.70 -9.54
N ALA A 89 -21.42 8.09 -8.79
CA ALA A 89 -21.59 8.93 -7.60
C ALA A 89 -22.29 10.25 -7.95
N LYS A 90 -21.83 10.93 -8.99
CA LYS A 90 -22.42 12.17 -9.49
C LYS A 90 -23.87 11.98 -9.96
N ALA A 91 -24.14 10.90 -10.71
CA ALA A 91 -25.49 10.60 -11.20
C ALA A 91 -26.50 10.34 -10.06
N HIS A 92 -26.03 9.84 -8.91
CA HIS A 92 -26.85 9.61 -7.71
C HIS A 92 -26.79 10.77 -6.70
N GLY A 93 -26.19 11.92 -7.05
CA GLY A 93 -26.08 13.07 -6.15
C GLY A 93 -25.13 12.87 -4.97
N VAL A 94 -24.20 11.93 -5.07
CA VAL A 94 -23.20 11.64 -4.03
C VAL A 94 -21.97 12.49 -4.27
N THR A 95 -21.62 13.35 -3.31
CA THR A 95 -20.36 14.09 -3.33
C THR A 95 -19.21 13.18 -2.91
N VAL A 96 -18.09 13.27 -3.60
CA VAL A 96 -16.87 12.55 -3.21
C VAL A 96 -15.77 13.53 -2.85
N CYS A 97 -15.20 13.39 -1.65
CA CYS A 97 -14.09 14.21 -1.17
C CYS A 97 -12.87 13.34 -0.86
N GLY A 98 -11.68 13.90 -1.05
CA GLY A 98 -10.43 13.24 -0.72
C GLY A 98 -9.76 13.83 0.53
N THR A 99 -8.65 13.23 0.95
CA THR A 99 -7.77 13.77 1.99
C THR A 99 -6.33 13.84 1.51
N ALA A 100 -5.48 14.62 2.17
CA ALA A 100 -4.03 14.52 1.97
C ALA A 100 -3.49 13.15 2.43
N SER A 101 -2.29 12.82 1.99
CA SER A 101 -1.58 11.59 2.36
C SER A 101 -0.08 11.84 2.39
N SER A 102 0.60 11.36 3.43
CA SER A 102 2.06 11.39 3.50
C SER A 102 2.68 10.27 2.68
N SER A 103 3.80 10.56 2.03
CA SER A 103 4.64 9.55 1.36
C SER A 103 5.74 8.98 2.26
N THR A 104 5.84 9.43 3.52
CA THR A 104 6.87 8.98 4.47
C THR A 104 6.64 7.55 4.95
N PRO A 105 5.44 7.16 5.42
CA PRO A 105 5.22 5.82 5.96
C PRO A 105 5.46 4.68 4.95
N PRO A 106 5.11 4.80 3.64
CA PRO A 106 5.51 3.76 2.67
C PRO A 106 7.02 3.61 2.49
N VAL A 107 7.80 4.69 2.65
CA VAL A 107 9.27 4.63 2.63
C VAL A 107 9.79 3.85 3.85
N GLU A 108 9.28 4.18 5.02
CA GLU A 108 9.61 3.50 6.28
C GLU A 108 9.26 2.01 6.22
N MET A 109 8.09 1.67 5.68
CA MET A 109 7.67 0.28 5.49
C MET A 109 8.57 -0.48 4.51
N THR A 110 8.97 0.15 3.41
CA THR A 110 9.93 -0.42 2.47
C THR A 110 11.24 -0.78 3.18
N TRP A 111 11.78 0.15 3.98
CA TRP A 111 13.02 -0.08 4.72
C TRP A 111 12.87 -1.08 5.85
N ALA A 112 11.71 -1.14 6.52
CA ALA A 112 11.41 -2.19 7.49
C ALA A 112 11.47 -3.59 6.86
N LEU A 113 10.93 -3.75 5.64
CA LEU A 113 11.01 -5.01 4.90
C LEU A 113 12.44 -5.31 4.42
N ILE A 114 13.17 -4.34 3.86
CA ILE A 114 14.57 -4.52 3.42
C ILE A 114 15.43 -4.95 4.60
N LEU A 115 15.39 -4.24 5.71
CA LEU A 115 16.18 -4.54 6.91
C LEU A 115 15.74 -5.85 7.55
N GLY A 116 14.42 -6.11 7.61
CA GLY A 116 13.86 -7.37 8.11
C GLY A 116 14.34 -8.59 7.36
N LEU A 117 14.42 -8.49 6.02
CA LEU A 117 14.96 -9.55 5.15
C LEU A 117 16.49 -9.66 5.27
N ALA A 118 17.19 -8.55 5.13
CA ALA A 118 18.64 -8.52 5.16
C ALA A 118 19.23 -9.12 6.45
N ARG A 119 18.58 -8.92 7.58
CA ARG A 119 19.05 -9.35 8.88
C ARG A 119 18.26 -10.52 9.49
N GLY A 120 17.27 -11.06 8.77
CA GLY A 120 16.44 -12.17 9.26
C GLY A 120 15.67 -11.86 10.55
N VAL A 121 15.35 -10.57 10.82
CA VAL A 121 14.87 -10.09 12.13
C VAL A 121 13.64 -10.85 12.62
N VAL A 122 12.66 -11.07 11.76
CA VAL A 122 11.42 -11.77 12.12
C VAL A 122 11.69 -13.25 12.36
N GLN A 123 12.53 -13.88 11.53
CA GLN A 123 12.92 -15.29 11.69
C GLN A 123 13.64 -15.52 13.01
N GLU A 124 14.66 -14.72 13.30
CA GLU A 124 15.45 -14.85 14.54
C GLU A 124 14.62 -14.53 15.78
N SER A 125 13.78 -13.50 15.72
CA SER A 125 12.87 -13.17 16.84
C SER A 125 11.87 -14.30 17.13
N ASN A 126 11.33 -14.92 16.09
CA ASN A 126 10.41 -16.05 16.25
C ASN A 126 11.13 -17.29 16.78
N ALA A 127 12.32 -17.60 16.26
CA ALA A 127 13.16 -18.72 16.73
C ALA A 127 13.46 -18.57 18.24
N LEU A 128 13.90 -17.38 18.64
CA LEU A 128 14.20 -17.08 20.05
C LEU A 128 12.97 -17.29 20.97
N ARG A 129 11.81 -16.78 20.57
CA ARG A 129 10.56 -16.91 21.33
C ARG A 129 10.06 -18.36 21.45
N GLN A 130 10.37 -19.18 20.45
CA GLN A 130 9.96 -20.60 20.41
C GLN A 130 10.99 -21.54 21.03
N GLY A 131 12.06 -21.02 21.64
CA GLY A 131 13.14 -21.84 22.23
C GLY A 131 13.99 -22.56 21.17
N GLY A 132 14.03 -22.02 19.96
CA GLY A 132 14.87 -22.50 18.85
C GLY A 132 16.35 -22.15 19.00
N PRO A 133 17.15 -22.34 17.94
CA PRO A 133 18.58 -22.03 17.94
C PRO A 133 18.87 -20.58 18.34
N TRP A 134 19.98 -20.36 19.05
CA TRP A 134 20.41 -19.03 19.46
C TRP A 134 20.66 -18.07 18.30
N GLN A 135 21.22 -18.55 17.19
CA GLN A 135 21.44 -17.86 15.94
C GLN A 135 21.24 -18.86 14.81
N SER A 136 20.35 -18.57 13.85
CA SER A 136 19.99 -19.50 12.79
C SER A 136 20.25 -18.95 11.37
N THR A 137 20.44 -17.63 11.26
CA THR A 137 20.65 -16.98 9.96
C THR A 137 21.96 -16.22 9.90
N LEU A 138 22.53 -16.12 8.70
CA LEU A 138 23.60 -15.18 8.40
C LEU A 138 22.99 -14.05 7.57
N GLY A 139 23.02 -12.84 8.12
CA GLY A 139 22.46 -11.67 7.45
C GLY A 139 23.31 -11.17 6.28
N ALA A 140 22.68 -10.40 5.40
CA ALA A 140 23.36 -9.65 4.33
C ALA A 140 23.67 -8.22 4.81
N ASP A 141 24.82 -7.69 4.40
CA ASP A 141 25.16 -6.29 4.62
C ASP A 141 24.52 -5.41 3.54
N LEU A 142 24.09 -4.21 3.93
CA LEU A 142 23.59 -3.22 2.98
C LEU A 142 24.72 -2.35 2.42
N HIS A 143 25.75 -2.06 3.22
CA HIS A 143 26.88 -1.28 2.78
C HIS A 143 27.59 -1.96 1.60
N GLY A 144 27.76 -1.23 0.49
CA GLY A 144 28.34 -1.75 -0.75
C GLY A 144 27.39 -2.59 -1.62
N ALA A 145 26.24 -3.05 -1.07
CA ALA A 145 25.23 -3.77 -1.85
C ALA A 145 24.52 -2.84 -2.86
N ARG A 146 23.93 -3.43 -3.89
CA ARG A 146 23.20 -2.68 -4.93
C ARG A 146 21.69 -2.73 -4.69
N LEU A 147 21.09 -1.54 -4.57
CA LEU A 147 19.64 -1.35 -4.52
C LEU A 147 19.12 -0.92 -5.90
N GLY A 148 18.29 -1.74 -6.52
CA GLY A 148 17.59 -1.45 -7.76
C GLY A 148 16.17 -0.95 -7.49
N LEU A 149 15.83 0.23 -8.01
CA LEU A 149 14.52 0.84 -7.84
C LEU A 149 13.73 0.80 -9.14
N LEU A 150 12.63 0.08 -9.15
CA LEU A 150 11.65 0.16 -10.23
C LEU A 150 10.72 1.34 -9.96
N GLY A 151 11.08 2.50 -10.48
CA GLY A 151 10.40 3.78 -10.25
C GLY A 151 11.15 4.71 -9.31
N LEU A 152 11.44 5.92 -9.79
CA LEU A 152 12.11 6.99 -9.05
C LEU A 152 11.17 8.21 -8.92
N GLY A 153 9.94 7.95 -8.45
CA GLY A 153 8.94 8.97 -8.10
C GLY A 153 9.12 9.46 -6.66
N LYS A 154 8.08 10.09 -6.11
CA LYS A 154 8.09 10.69 -4.76
C LYS A 154 8.54 9.71 -3.65
N ILE A 155 8.12 8.44 -3.72
CA ILE A 155 8.50 7.41 -2.75
C ILE A 155 9.89 6.85 -3.10
N GLY A 156 10.10 6.41 -4.35
CA GLY A 156 11.37 5.81 -4.79
C GLY A 156 12.58 6.72 -4.57
N SER A 157 12.45 8.03 -4.79
CA SER A 157 13.55 8.97 -4.53
C SER A 157 13.91 9.06 -3.04
N ARG A 158 12.93 8.97 -2.14
CA ARG A 158 13.19 8.94 -0.69
C ARG A 158 13.80 7.61 -0.24
N VAL A 159 13.35 6.50 -0.83
CA VAL A 159 13.96 5.17 -0.59
C VAL A 159 15.41 5.18 -1.06
N ALA A 160 15.70 5.78 -2.22
CA ALA A 160 17.06 5.97 -2.73
C ALA A 160 17.96 6.71 -1.75
N GLN A 161 17.48 7.85 -1.21
CA GLN A 161 18.25 8.67 -0.25
C GLN A 161 18.66 7.87 1.00
N VAL A 162 17.75 7.05 1.52
CA VAL A 162 18.07 6.18 2.68
C VAL A 162 19.06 5.08 2.28
N GLY A 163 18.92 4.49 1.08
CA GLY A 163 19.88 3.51 0.56
C GLY A 163 21.29 4.09 0.44
N LEU A 164 21.41 5.29 -0.11
CA LEU A 164 22.69 5.99 -0.18
C LEU A 164 23.28 6.27 1.23
N ALA A 165 22.43 6.61 2.21
CA ALA A 165 22.87 6.80 3.60
C ALA A 165 23.36 5.50 4.26
N PHE A 166 22.87 4.33 3.84
CA PHE A 166 23.41 3.02 4.23
C PHE A 166 24.69 2.64 3.48
N GLY A 167 25.20 3.49 2.56
CA GLY A 167 26.37 3.20 1.74
C GLY A 167 26.08 2.20 0.61
N MET A 168 24.83 2.03 0.19
CA MET A 168 24.46 1.21 -0.96
C MET A 168 24.77 1.93 -2.28
N ARG A 169 25.03 1.18 -3.32
CA ARG A 169 24.98 1.67 -4.70
C ARG A 169 23.52 1.63 -5.16
N VAL A 170 22.97 2.76 -5.59
CA VAL A 170 21.55 2.83 -5.95
C VAL A 170 21.39 3.05 -7.45
N GLY A 171 20.70 2.12 -8.11
CA GLY A 171 20.28 2.23 -9.49
C GLY A 171 18.76 2.35 -9.59
N ALA A 172 18.27 3.01 -10.65
CA ALA A 172 16.83 3.11 -10.88
C ALA A 172 16.50 2.92 -12.36
N TRP A 173 15.32 2.38 -12.59
CA TRP A 173 14.72 2.29 -13.91
C TRP A 173 13.23 2.61 -13.85
N SER A 174 12.76 3.36 -14.82
CA SER A 174 11.36 3.39 -15.22
C SER A 174 11.28 3.90 -16.67
N ARG A 175 10.20 3.56 -17.36
CA ARG A 175 10.05 3.85 -18.80
C ARG A 175 10.36 5.30 -19.20
N ASN A 176 10.05 6.26 -18.32
CA ASN A 176 10.20 7.69 -18.59
C ASN A 176 11.25 8.35 -17.65
N LEU A 177 12.13 7.57 -17.02
CA LEU A 177 13.19 8.11 -16.19
C LEU A 177 14.33 8.61 -17.10
N THR A 178 14.75 9.84 -16.90
CA THR A 178 15.88 10.43 -17.63
C THR A 178 17.14 10.42 -16.77
N ALA A 179 18.30 10.52 -17.43
CA ALA A 179 19.59 10.56 -16.76
C ALA A 179 19.70 11.76 -15.79
N GLU A 180 19.17 12.92 -16.17
CA GLU A 180 19.19 14.13 -15.36
C GLU A 180 18.35 13.93 -14.08
N ARG A 181 17.19 13.30 -14.17
CA ARG A 181 16.34 13.01 -13.01
C ARG A 181 16.96 11.99 -12.06
N ALA A 182 17.63 10.98 -12.60
CA ALA A 182 18.36 10.00 -11.80
C ALA A 182 19.56 10.69 -11.08
N ALA A 183 20.36 11.42 -11.82
CA ALA A 183 21.52 12.14 -11.29
C ALA A 183 21.15 13.18 -10.21
N ALA A 184 20.01 13.89 -10.38
CA ALA A 184 19.51 14.85 -9.38
C ALA A 184 19.19 14.20 -8.01
N THR A 185 19.04 12.89 -7.96
CA THR A 185 18.81 12.14 -6.71
C THR A 185 20.05 11.35 -6.26
N GLY A 186 21.18 11.46 -6.97
CA GLY A 186 22.40 10.72 -6.71
C GLY A 186 22.30 9.22 -7.10
N VAL A 187 21.40 8.88 -8.04
CA VAL A 187 21.06 7.52 -8.44
C VAL A 187 21.56 7.26 -9.85
N GLU A 188 22.06 6.06 -10.12
CA GLU A 188 22.43 5.63 -11.45
C GLU A 188 21.19 5.30 -12.28
N LEU A 189 21.14 5.74 -13.55
CA LEU A 189 20.11 5.29 -14.48
C LEU A 189 20.54 3.94 -15.05
N ALA A 190 19.75 2.87 -14.82
CA ALA A 190 19.95 1.61 -15.48
C ALA A 190 19.51 1.68 -16.96
N ALA A 191 20.25 1.09 -17.86
CA ALA A 191 19.96 1.11 -19.29
C ALA A 191 18.66 0.34 -19.63
N SER A 192 18.35 -0.70 -18.86
CA SER A 192 17.12 -1.47 -19.00
C SER A 192 16.59 -1.99 -17.66
N LYS A 193 15.34 -2.47 -17.66
CA LYS A 193 14.76 -3.19 -16.50
C LYS A 193 15.55 -4.46 -16.24
N GLU A 194 15.92 -5.17 -17.26
CA GLU A 194 16.64 -6.42 -17.22
C GLU A 194 18.02 -6.26 -16.58
N GLU A 195 18.76 -5.23 -16.97
CA GLU A 195 20.05 -4.87 -16.36
C GLU A 195 19.88 -4.54 -14.87
N LEU A 196 18.88 -3.72 -14.53
CA LEU A 196 18.62 -3.38 -13.12
C LEU A 196 18.38 -4.63 -12.28
N LEU A 197 17.56 -5.57 -12.78
CA LEU A 197 17.20 -6.80 -12.07
C LEU A 197 18.41 -7.72 -11.89
N ALA A 198 19.20 -7.91 -12.95
CA ALA A 198 20.36 -8.80 -12.93
C ALA A 198 21.49 -8.31 -12.01
N ASP A 199 21.62 -7.00 -11.85
CA ASP A 199 22.73 -6.38 -11.14
C ASP A 199 22.44 -6.09 -9.66
N SER A 200 21.15 -6.12 -9.26
CA SER A 200 20.71 -5.72 -7.92
C SER A 200 20.79 -6.86 -6.90
N ASP A 201 21.15 -6.51 -5.67
CA ASP A 201 21.07 -7.37 -4.49
C ASP A 201 19.72 -7.21 -3.77
N PHE A 202 19.14 -6.01 -3.89
CA PHE A 202 17.77 -5.69 -3.45
C PHE A 202 17.05 -4.97 -4.57
N VAL A 203 15.88 -5.45 -4.95
CA VAL A 203 14.98 -4.81 -5.93
C VAL A 203 13.75 -4.30 -5.20
N SER A 204 13.42 -3.01 -5.35
CA SER A 204 12.23 -2.44 -4.72
C SER A 204 11.32 -1.74 -5.72
N VAL A 205 10.01 -2.03 -5.62
CA VAL A 205 8.99 -1.59 -6.57
C VAL A 205 8.30 -0.32 -6.06
N HIS A 206 8.38 0.76 -6.85
CA HIS A 206 7.79 2.09 -6.55
C HIS A 206 7.06 2.70 -7.75
N LEU A 207 6.46 1.85 -8.57
CA LEU A 207 5.65 2.25 -9.73
C LEU A 207 4.16 2.37 -9.35
N ALA A 208 3.46 3.30 -9.97
CA ALA A 208 2.01 3.28 -9.94
C ALA A 208 1.46 2.13 -10.79
N LEU A 209 0.36 1.51 -10.36
CA LEU A 209 -0.33 0.50 -11.15
C LEU A 209 -1.04 1.16 -12.33
N GLY A 210 -0.85 0.61 -13.49
CA GLY A 210 -1.51 0.95 -14.75
C GLY A 210 -1.25 -0.17 -15.76
N GLU A 211 -1.81 -0.07 -16.96
CA GLU A 211 -1.65 -1.10 -18.01
C GLU A 211 -0.18 -1.45 -18.27
N ARG A 212 0.70 -0.44 -18.27
CA ARG A 212 2.13 -0.61 -18.56
C ARG A 212 2.97 -1.19 -17.42
N SER A 213 2.44 -1.24 -16.22
CA SER A 213 3.14 -1.76 -15.02
C SER A 213 2.50 -3.03 -14.48
N ARG A 214 1.32 -3.39 -14.94
CA ARG A 214 0.67 -4.65 -14.57
C ARG A 214 1.49 -5.83 -15.09
N GLY A 215 1.82 -6.79 -14.22
CA GLY A 215 2.62 -7.95 -14.56
C GLY A 215 4.05 -7.63 -15.03
N LEU A 216 4.56 -6.46 -14.66
CA LEU A 216 5.90 -6.01 -15.07
C LEU A 216 7.02 -6.95 -14.60
N ILE A 217 6.81 -7.63 -13.48
CA ILE A 217 7.71 -8.64 -12.93
C ILE A 217 6.98 -9.97 -12.92
N GLY A 218 7.34 -10.82 -13.85
CA GLY A 218 6.88 -12.20 -13.96
C GLY A 218 8.01 -13.20 -13.81
N ALA A 219 7.78 -14.44 -14.22
CA ALA A 219 8.78 -15.50 -14.13
C ALA A 219 10.08 -15.18 -14.90
N PRO A 220 10.05 -14.59 -16.11
CA PRO A 220 11.26 -14.20 -16.81
C PRO A 220 12.10 -13.16 -16.04
N GLU A 221 11.46 -12.15 -15.47
CA GLU A 221 12.12 -11.10 -14.70
C GLU A 221 12.72 -11.63 -13.39
N LEU A 222 11.98 -12.48 -12.68
CA LEU A 222 12.47 -13.14 -11.45
C LEU A 222 13.67 -14.04 -11.74
N ALA A 223 13.72 -14.68 -12.92
CA ALA A 223 14.85 -15.51 -13.33
C ALA A 223 16.11 -14.71 -13.67
N LEU A 224 16.01 -13.42 -13.96
CA LEU A 224 17.16 -12.53 -14.15
C LEU A 224 17.81 -12.10 -12.84
N MET A 225 17.07 -12.13 -11.74
CA MET A 225 17.59 -11.70 -10.44
C MET A 225 18.67 -12.68 -9.93
N LYS A 226 19.60 -12.17 -9.14
CA LYS A 226 20.60 -13.02 -8.48
C LYS A 226 19.92 -14.00 -7.52
N PRO A 227 20.40 -15.23 -7.37
CA PRO A 227 19.90 -16.18 -6.37
C PRO A 227 20.01 -15.66 -4.93
N THR A 228 20.87 -14.69 -4.70
CA THR A 228 21.07 -14.01 -3.40
C THR A 228 20.23 -12.73 -3.26
N ALA A 229 19.49 -12.32 -4.30
CA ALA A 229 18.75 -11.06 -4.29
C ALA A 229 17.40 -11.18 -3.58
N TYR A 230 16.93 -10.04 -3.07
CA TYR A 230 15.61 -9.87 -2.46
C TYR A 230 14.72 -8.95 -3.30
N LEU A 231 13.45 -9.31 -3.43
CA LEU A 231 12.42 -8.46 -4.05
C LEU A 231 11.55 -7.83 -2.97
N VAL A 232 11.32 -6.51 -3.04
CA VAL A 232 10.41 -5.80 -2.13
C VAL A 232 9.31 -5.09 -2.92
N ASN A 233 8.05 -5.34 -2.56
CA ASN A 233 6.89 -4.68 -3.17
C ASN A 233 5.98 -4.06 -2.10
N THR A 234 6.07 -2.76 -1.95
CA THR A 234 5.18 -1.93 -1.12
C THR A 234 4.30 -1.01 -1.97
N SER A 235 4.19 -1.30 -3.27
CA SER A 235 3.44 -0.47 -4.23
C SER A 235 2.06 -1.06 -4.50
N ARG A 236 1.94 -1.95 -5.48
CA ARG A 236 0.69 -2.65 -5.82
C ARG A 236 1.00 -4.09 -6.19
N ALA A 237 0.20 -5.02 -5.73
CA ALA A 237 0.40 -6.46 -5.95
C ALA A 237 0.49 -6.81 -7.43
N ALA A 238 -0.45 -6.34 -8.23
CA ALA A 238 -0.56 -6.66 -9.65
C ALA A 238 0.62 -6.18 -10.53
N ILE A 239 1.64 -5.53 -9.97
CA ILE A 239 2.91 -5.22 -10.67
C ILE A 239 3.81 -6.47 -10.71
N VAL A 240 3.67 -7.34 -9.73
CA VAL A 240 4.42 -8.60 -9.62
C VAL A 240 3.44 -9.76 -9.75
N ASP A 241 3.73 -10.70 -10.63
CA ASP A 241 2.97 -11.94 -10.72
C ASP A 241 3.18 -12.76 -9.43
N GLN A 242 2.11 -12.91 -8.64
CA GLN A 242 2.19 -13.57 -7.32
C GLN A 242 2.50 -15.07 -7.44
N ASP A 243 1.99 -15.75 -8.46
CA ASP A 243 2.26 -17.18 -8.66
C ASP A 243 3.71 -17.41 -9.08
N ALA A 244 4.23 -16.56 -9.98
CA ALA A 244 5.63 -16.57 -10.35
C ALA A 244 6.55 -16.27 -9.14
N LEU A 245 6.17 -15.31 -8.29
CA LEU A 245 6.90 -15.01 -7.07
C LEU A 245 6.91 -16.20 -6.09
N LEU A 246 5.76 -16.84 -5.87
CA LEU A 246 5.65 -18.04 -5.05
C LEU A 246 6.52 -19.18 -5.57
N ALA A 247 6.54 -19.39 -6.90
CA ALA A 247 7.39 -20.39 -7.53
C ALA A 247 8.89 -20.05 -7.34
N ALA A 248 9.28 -18.80 -7.55
CA ALA A 248 10.67 -18.35 -7.38
C ALA A 248 11.16 -18.56 -5.93
N LEU A 249 10.31 -18.27 -4.95
CA LEU A 249 10.62 -18.48 -3.53
C LEU A 249 10.75 -19.97 -3.17
N ARG A 250 9.87 -20.83 -3.68
CA ARG A 250 9.93 -22.28 -3.47
C ARG A 250 11.18 -22.90 -4.10
N ASN A 251 11.50 -22.49 -5.32
CA ASN A 251 12.63 -23.01 -6.10
C ASN A 251 13.97 -22.36 -5.71
N ARG A 252 13.97 -21.39 -4.78
CA ARG A 252 15.18 -20.64 -4.39
C ARG A 252 15.84 -19.90 -5.55
N SER A 253 15.05 -19.45 -6.53
CA SER A 253 15.58 -18.63 -7.63
C SER A 253 16.01 -17.24 -7.15
N ILE A 254 15.42 -16.77 -6.03
CA ILE A 254 15.83 -15.58 -5.29
C ILE A 254 15.94 -15.90 -3.79
N ALA A 255 16.68 -15.09 -3.05
CA ALA A 255 16.90 -15.30 -1.62
C ALA A 255 15.61 -15.14 -0.78
N GLY A 256 14.75 -14.18 -1.15
CA GLY A 256 13.51 -13.94 -0.46
C GLY A 256 12.74 -12.76 -1.04
N ALA A 257 11.57 -12.49 -0.46
CA ALA A 257 10.77 -11.33 -0.83
C ALA A 257 10.11 -10.67 0.39
N GLY A 258 9.90 -9.36 0.31
CA GLY A 258 9.11 -8.56 1.24
C GLY A 258 7.91 -7.98 0.52
N VAL A 259 6.69 -8.29 0.97
CA VAL A 259 5.48 -7.77 0.34
C VAL A 259 4.56 -7.15 1.38
N ASP A 260 4.02 -5.99 1.03
CA ASP A 260 3.02 -5.28 1.83
C ASP A 260 1.67 -5.21 1.12
N VAL A 261 1.56 -5.82 -0.07
CA VAL A 261 0.37 -5.73 -0.93
C VAL A 261 0.04 -7.08 -1.55
N PHE A 262 -1.27 -7.35 -1.75
CA PHE A 262 -1.78 -8.63 -2.25
C PHE A 262 -2.88 -8.40 -3.29
N ASP A 263 -3.08 -9.35 -4.20
CA ASP A 263 -4.13 -9.27 -5.22
C ASP A 263 -5.54 -9.29 -4.61
N VAL A 264 -5.68 -9.94 -3.46
CA VAL A 264 -6.91 -9.95 -2.67
C VAL A 264 -6.60 -9.47 -1.25
N GLU A 265 -7.21 -8.38 -0.84
CA GLU A 265 -7.06 -7.81 0.50
C GLU A 265 -8.45 -7.65 1.17
N PRO A 266 -8.57 -8.03 2.44
CA PRO A 266 -7.63 -8.76 3.31
C PRO A 266 -7.29 -10.15 2.78
N LEU A 267 -6.02 -10.58 2.98
CA LEU A 267 -5.53 -11.86 2.49
C LEU A 267 -6.26 -13.03 3.19
N PRO A 268 -6.94 -13.95 2.45
CA PRO A 268 -7.67 -15.07 3.05
C PRO A 268 -6.79 -15.96 3.94
N ALA A 269 -7.37 -16.58 4.97
CA ALA A 269 -6.62 -17.40 5.93
C ALA A 269 -5.83 -18.55 5.29
N GLY A 270 -6.39 -19.20 4.28
CA GLY A 270 -5.75 -20.31 3.54
C GLY A 270 -4.87 -19.87 2.36
N HIS A 271 -4.65 -18.58 2.15
CA HIS A 271 -3.91 -18.12 0.97
C HIS A 271 -2.43 -18.54 1.01
N PRO A 272 -1.84 -19.05 -0.10
CA PRO A 272 -0.46 -19.54 -0.14
C PRO A 272 0.60 -18.52 0.32
N MET A 273 0.38 -17.24 0.09
CA MET A 273 1.29 -16.16 0.54
C MET A 273 1.46 -16.09 2.06
N ARG A 274 0.51 -16.62 2.86
CA ARG A 274 0.62 -16.62 4.33
C ARG A 274 1.67 -17.60 4.87
N SER A 275 1.97 -18.65 4.12
CA SER A 275 2.89 -19.72 4.51
C SER A 275 4.05 -19.89 3.55
N ALA A 276 4.21 -18.97 2.59
CA ALA A 276 5.29 -19.05 1.61
C ALA A 276 6.67 -18.98 2.30
N PRO A 277 7.61 -19.86 1.93
CA PRO A 277 8.95 -19.82 2.50
C PRO A 277 9.67 -18.54 2.06
N ARG A 278 10.54 -18.00 2.92
CA ARG A 278 11.38 -16.81 2.64
C ARG A 278 10.59 -15.56 2.22
N LEU A 279 9.31 -15.50 2.61
CA LEU A 279 8.45 -14.34 2.40
C LEU A 279 8.27 -13.60 3.73
N LEU A 280 8.60 -12.31 3.74
CA LEU A 280 8.20 -11.38 4.79
C LEU A 280 6.99 -10.59 4.30
N ALA A 281 5.81 -10.96 4.80
CA ALA A 281 4.54 -10.39 4.38
C ALA A 281 3.94 -9.52 5.50
N THR A 282 3.45 -8.34 5.13
CA THR A 282 2.77 -7.41 6.05
C THR A 282 1.40 -7.01 5.46
N PRO A 283 0.37 -6.80 6.30
CA PRO A 283 -1.00 -6.64 5.82
C PRO A 283 -1.30 -5.20 5.38
N HIS A 284 -0.60 -4.72 4.34
CA HIS A 284 -0.72 -3.40 3.71
C HIS A 284 -0.59 -2.27 4.73
N LEU A 285 0.53 -2.27 5.46
CA LEU A 285 0.84 -1.31 6.52
C LEU A 285 1.50 -0.02 6.02
N GLY A 286 1.88 0.06 4.74
CA GLY A 286 2.63 1.19 4.19
C GLY A 286 1.99 2.56 4.39
N TYR A 287 0.67 2.65 4.61
CA TYR A 287 -0.01 3.89 4.96
C TYR A 287 -0.48 3.93 6.44
N VAL A 288 -0.39 2.81 7.15
CA VAL A 288 -0.90 2.65 8.51
C VAL A 288 0.10 3.26 9.49
N SER A 289 -0.07 4.54 9.77
CA SER A 289 0.73 5.26 10.75
C SER A 289 -0.12 6.31 11.47
N ARG A 290 0.28 6.65 12.69
CA ARG A 290 -0.41 7.66 13.51
C ARG A 290 -0.57 8.99 12.75
N GLY A 291 0.48 9.45 12.08
CA GLY A 291 0.46 10.71 11.34
C GLY A 291 -0.48 10.68 10.12
N ASN A 292 -0.50 9.58 9.36
CA ASN A 292 -1.44 9.44 8.26
C ASN A 292 -2.88 9.34 8.74
N TYR A 293 -3.15 8.57 9.80
CA TYR A 293 -4.49 8.42 10.34
C TYR A 293 -5.01 9.73 10.93
N ALA A 294 -4.17 10.49 11.64
CA ALA A 294 -4.54 11.84 12.08
C ALA A 294 -4.91 12.76 10.90
N THR A 295 -4.16 12.67 9.79
CA THR A 295 -4.48 13.41 8.57
C THR A 295 -5.78 12.92 7.91
N TYR A 296 -5.95 11.61 7.74
CA TYR A 296 -7.12 11.03 7.09
C TYR A 296 -8.41 11.35 7.84
N TYR A 297 -8.44 11.03 9.13
CA TYR A 297 -9.65 11.23 9.93
C TYR A 297 -9.88 12.69 10.31
N GLY A 298 -8.80 13.46 10.57
CA GLY A 298 -8.92 14.91 10.79
C GLY A 298 -9.51 15.62 9.57
N GLN A 299 -9.01 15.33 8.38
CA GLN A 299 -9.55 15.89 7.15
C GLN A 299 -10.91 15.28 6.74
N ALA A 300 -11.22 14.06 7.18
CA ALA A 300 -12.56 13.52 7.01
C ALA A 300 -13.59 14.34 7.83
N VAL A 301 -13.26 14.67 9.08
CA VAL A 301 -14.09 15.56 9.90
C VAL A 301 -14.26 16.92 9.23
N GLU A 302 -13.18 17.56 8.75
CA GLU A 302 -13.25 18.82 8.03
C GLU A 302 -14.11 18.74 6.75
N ASN A 303 -13.98 17.65 5.97
CA ASN A 303 -14.77 17.45 4.75
C ASN A 303 -16.25 17.33 5.06
N ILE A 304 -16.60 16.58 6.11
CA ILE A 304 -17.99 16.41 6.54
C ILE A 304 -18.55 17.76 7.04
N GLU A 305 -17.81 18.50 7.86
CA GLU A 305 -18.20 19.81 8.35
C GLU A 305 -18.47 20.79 7.20
N ALA A 306 -17.54 20.86 6.23
CA ALA A 306 -17.67 21.71 5.05
C ALA A 306 -18.85 21.28 4.14
N TYR A 307 -19.06 19.98 3.98
CA TYR A 307 -20.21 19.46 3.23
C TYR A 307 -21.54 19.86 3.89
N LEU A 308 -21.65 19.71 5.20
CA LEU A 308 -22.85 20.08 5.95
C LEU A 308 -23.12 21.59 5.92
N ALA A 309 -22.08 22.40 5.79
CA ALA A 309 -22.18 23.86 5.61
C ALA A 309 -22.50 24.26 4.13
N GLY A 310 -22.70 23.30 3.21
CA GLY A 310 -22.99 23.57 1.80
C GLY A 310 -21.79 24.02 0.96
N SER A 311 -20.58 23.90 1.48
CA SER A 311 -19.35 24.33 0.83
C SER A 311 -18.27 23.22 0.87
N PRO A 312 -18.53 22.05 0.23
CA PRO A 312 -17.61 20.92 0.30
C PRO A 312 -16.21 21.26 -0.23
N VAL A 313 -15.19 20.75 0.46
CA VAL A 313 -13.77 20.98 0.13
C VAL A 313 -13.11 19.67 -0.32
N ARG A 314 -11.97 19.77 -0.99
CA ARG A 314 -11.20 18.61 -1.48
C ARG A 314 -12.04 17.64 -2.32
N GLN A 315 -12.98 18.18 -3.10
CA GLN A 315 -13.82 17.36 -3.98
C GLN A 315 -12.97 16.63 -5.02
N LEU A 316 -13.38 15.41 -5.31
CA LEU A 316 -12.87 14.59 -6.41
C LEU A 316 -13.84 14.66 -7.59
N PRO A 317 -13.38 14.35 -8.82
CA PRO A 317 -14.15 14.55 -10.05
C PRO A 317 -15.54 13.94 -10.00
#